data_31cebc9285682d06c6c7cdefce69891a
#
_entry.id   31cebc9285682d06c6c7cdefce69891a
#
_cell.length_a   1.000
_cell.length_b   1.000
_cell.length_c   1.000
_cell.angle_alpha   90.00
_cell.angle_beta   90.00
_cell.angle_gamma   90.00
#
_symmetry.space_group_name_H-M   'P 1'
#
loop_
_entity.id
_entity.type
_entity.pdbx_description
1 polymer ?
#
loop_
_entity_poly.entity_id
_entity_poly.type
_entity_poly.pdbx_seq_one_letter_code
_entity_poly.pdbx_strand_id
1 'polypeptide(L)'
;MASQTMVKEMQQAQSNLADTCLEQIADINVALRTQPEGAEKDSLREKRRQLIEEFRQFQEDKIVIIGAKNAEDLETINAVSKDVQEFIRHTKKVIKTIKVVTALIVFIGACMAKNPKTIADAAAALYKAINEKIDAEAKKGANAAVTMNPIKPPAHIESLLVSLKKPSAKAKAKVAPKRKQ
;
A
#
# COMPACT_ATOMS: atom_id res chain seq x y z
N MET A 1 -0.06 -7.08 -30.61
CA MET A 1 0.83 -5.90 -30.44
C MET A 1 0.11 -4.92 -29.53
N ALA A 2 0.76 -4.47 -28.43
CA ALA A 2 0.20 -3.40 -27.60
C ALA A 2 0.14 -2.10 -28.42
N SER A 3 -0.95 -1.33 -28.32
CA SER A 3 -1.05 -0.05 -29.01
C SER A 3 0.01 0.92 -28.45
N GLN A 4 0.47 1.86 -29.25
CA GLN A 4 1.44 2.88 -28.79
C GLN A 4 0.91 3.66 -27.58
N THR A 5 -0.40 3.82 -27.47
CA THR A 5 -1.07 4.46 -26.34
C THR A 5 -0.84 3.66 -25.05
N MET A 6 -1.07 2.34 -25.09
CA MET A 6 -0.86 1.46 -23.92
C MET A 6 0.58 1.46 -23.44
N VAL A 7 1.55 1.47 -24.35
CA VAL A 7 2.99 1.56 -23.98
C VAL A 7 3.28 2.85 -23.24
N LYS A 8 2.73 3.99 -23.69
CA LYS A 8 2.89 5.28 -22.99
C LYS A 8 2.23 5.29 -21.61
N GLU A 9 1.04 4.72 -21.48
CA GLU A 9 0.33 4.60 -20.21
C GLU A 9 1.11 3.74 -19.22
N MET A 10 1.69 2.63 -19.68
CA MET A 10 2.57 1.78 -18.86
C MET A 10 3.82 2.53 -18.39
N GLN A 11 4.48 3.26 -19.29
CA GLN A 11 5.64 4.07 -18.92
C GLN A 11 5.28 5.15 -17.91
N GLN A 12 4.13 5.80 -18.09
CA GLN A 12 3.64 6.80 -17.15
C GLN A 12 3.35 6.21 -15.77
N ALA A 13 2.66 5.08 -15.71
CA ALA A 13 2.36 4.40 -14.45
C ALA A 13 3.65 3.95 -13.73
N GLN A 14 4.63 3.45 -14.48
CA GLN A 14 5.95 3.10 -13.94
C GLN A 14 6.68 4.31 -13.38
N SER A 15 6.68 5.44 -14.10
CA SER A 15 7.30 6.69 -13.64
C SER A 15 6.61 7.20 -12.38
N ASN A 16 5.28 7.26 -12.36
CA ASN A 16 4.52 7.72 -11.20
C ASN A 16 4.79 6.89 -9.95
N LEU A 17 4.86 5.57 -10.09
CA LEU A 17 5.18 4.69 -8.96
C LEU A 17 6.64 4.86 -8.50
N ALA A 18 7.57 5.05 -9.45
CA ALA A 18 8.98 5.33 -9.14
C ALA A 18 9.14 6.63 -8.35
N ASP A 19 8.49 7.70 -8.80
CA ASP A 19 8.50 9.01 -8.13
C ASP A 19 7.91 8.90 -6.72
N THR A 20 6.82 8.13 -6.55
CA THR A 20 6.22 7.86 -5.25
C THR A 20 7.20 7.14 -4.30
N CYS A 21 7.95 6.16 -4.79
CA CYS A 21 8.96 5.48 -3.99
C CYS A 21 10.08 6.43 -3.55
N LEU A 22 10.56 7.29 -4.45
CA LEU A 22 11.60 8.27 -4.14
C LEU A 22 11.12 9.31 -3.13
N GLU A 23 9.90 9.85 -3.28
CA GLU A 23 9.30 10.77 -2.31
C GLU A 23 9.17 10.10 -0.94
N GLN A 24 8.71 8.84 -0.88
CA GLN A 24 8.58 8.11 0.38
C GLN A 24 9.93 7.84 1.04
N ILE A 25 10.98 7.52 0.27
CA ILE A 25 12.35 7.36 0.79
C ILE A 25 12.86 8.68 1.35
N ALA A 26 12.59 9.80 0.68
CA ALA A 26 12.98 11.13 1.14
C ALA A 26 12.25 11.49 2.45
N ASP A 27 10.95 11.24 2.56
CA ASP A 27 10.17 11.48 3.79
C ASP A 27 10.69 10.64 4.97
N ILE A 28 11.00 9.36 4.74
CA ILE A 28 11.62 8.51 5.76
C ILE A 28 12.99 9.07 6.19
N ASN A 29 13.79 9.57 5.27
CA ASN A 29 15.10 10.18 5.61
C ASN A 29 14.92 11.41 6.51
N VAL A 30 13.92 12.24 6.25
CA VAL A 30 13.57 13.38 7.13
C VAL A 30 13.13 12.88 8.51
N ALA A 31 12.23 11.91 8.56
CA ALA A 31 11.75 11.33 9.81
C ALA A 31 12.90 10.71 10.63
N LEU A 32 13.84 10.01 10.00
CA LEU A 32 15.01 9.41 10.67
C LEU A 32 15.95 10.44 11.34
N ARG A 33 16.00 11.68 10.83
CA ARG A 33 16.80 12.75 11.41
C ARG A 33 16.17 13.33 12.67
N THR A 34 14.84 13.36 12.74
CA THR A 34 14.08 14.00 13.81
C THR A 34 13.60 13.02 14.87
N GLN A 35 13.48 11.73 14.54
CA GLN A 35 13.01 10.70 15.45
C GLN A 35 14.08 10.34 16.47
N PRO A 36 13.75 10.28 17.79
CA PRO A 36 14.66 9.80 18.82
C PRO A 36 15.05 8.34 18.59
N GLU A 37 16.20 7.91 19.10
CA GLU A 37 16.62 6.51 19.04
C GLU A 37 15.61 5.60 19.75
N GLY A 38 15.33 4.44 19.18
CA GLY A 38 14.40 3.46 19.71
C GLY A 38 13.77 2.59 18.63
N ALA A 39 12.89 1.68 19.03
CA ALA A 39 12.30 0.66 18.16
C ALA A 39 11.59 1.21 16.91
N GLU A 40 10.96 2.39 17.00
CA GLU A 40 10.31 3.02 15.86
C GLU A 40 11.33 3.49 14.82
N LYS A 41 12.44 4.09 15.26
CA LYS A 41 13.52 4.53 14.38
C LYS A 41 14.20 3.35 13.70
N ASP A 42 14.43 2.27 14.43
CA ASP A 42 15.01 1.05 13.88
C ASP A 42 14.07 0.40 12.85
N SER A 43 12.77 0.39 13.14
CA SER A 43 11.75 -0.07 12.19
C SER A 43 11.72 0.80 10.92
N LEU A 44 11.84 2.12 11.03
CA LEU A 44 11.94 3.02 9.88
C LEU A 44 13.21 2.76 9.05
N ARG A 45 14.36 2.54 9.70
CA ARG A 45 15.62 2.20 9.00
C ARG A 45 15.46 0.93 8.19
N GLU A 46 14.87 -0.11 8.78
CA GLU A 46 14.63 -1.39 8.11
C GLU A 46 13.64 -1.24 6.96
N LYS A 47 12.52 -0.53 7.15
CA LYS A 47 11.55 -0.28 6.08
C LYS A 47 12.13 0.54 4.93
N ARG A 48 12.98 1.53 5.23
CA ARG A 48 13.71 2.26 4.20
C ARG A 48 14.59 1.32 3.36
N ARG A 49 15.36 0.44 4.01
CA ARG A 49 16.23 -0.52 3.33
C ARG A 49 15.43 -1.44 2.42
N GLN A 50 14.32 -1.99 2.92
CA GLN A 50 13.43 -2.85 2.15
C GLN A 50 12.82 -2.11 0.96
N LEU A 51 12.36 -0.87 1.14
CA LEU A 51 11.78 -0.07 0.06
C LEU A 51 12.82 0.25 -1.03
N ILE A 52 14.06 0.57 -0.66
CA ILE A 52 15.14 0.82 -1.61
C ILE A 52 15.44 -0.44 -2.43
N GLU A 53 15.49 -1.59 -1.79
CA GLU A 53 15.76 -2.86 -2.47
C GLU A 53 14.65 -3.24 -3.44
N GLU A 54 13.38 -3.15 -3.00
CA GLU A 54 12.22 -3.42 -3.84
C GLU A 54 12.13 -2.42 -5.02
N PHE A 55 12.43 -1.14 -4.76
CA PHE A 55 12.48 -0.12 -5.79
C PHE A 55 13.56 -0.41 -6.84
N ARG A 56 14.75 -0.87 -6.41
CA ARG A 56 15.82 -1.27 -7.33
C ARG A 56 15.39 -2.41 -8.23
N GLN A 57 14.81 -3.48 -7.67
CA GLN A 57 14.28 -4.59 -8.45
C GLN A 57 13.19 -4.14 -9.43
N PHE A 58 12.30 -3.26 -8.98
CA PHE A 58 11.27 -2.69 -9.82
C PHE A 58 11.84 -1.90 -11.03
N GLN A 59 12.94 -1.18 -10.86
CA GLN A 59 13.62 -0.47 -11.95
C GLN A 59 14.27 -1.43 -12.97
N GLU A 60 14.76 -2.58 -12.50
CA GLU A 60 15.38 -3.61 -13.35
C GLU A 60 14.33 -4.40 -14.15
N ASP A 61 13.24 -4.82 -13.49
CA ASP A 61 12.26 -5.75 -14.05
C ASP A 61 11.23 -5.12 -14.99
N LYS A 62 11.01 -3.84 -14.94
CA LYS A 62 9.96 -3.08 -15.64
C LYS A 62 8.56 -3.70 -15.50
N ILE A 63 7.53 -2.88 -15.44
CA ILE A 63 6.15 -3.38 -15.43
C ILE A 63 5.84 -3.97 -16.80
N VAL A 64 5.67 -5.29 -16.87
CA VAL A 64 5.14 -5.98 -18.04
C VAL A 64 3.76 -6.52 -17.69
N ILE A 65 2.73 -5.73 -17.89
CA ILE A 65 1.35 -6.17 -17.71
C ILE A 65 0.87 -6.83 -18.99
N ILE A 66 0.46 -8.09 -18.91
CA ILE A 66 0.00 -8.88 -20.05
C ILE A 66 -1.47 -9.26 -19.84
N GLY A 67 -2.37 -8.79 -20.71
CA GLY A 67 -3.76 -9.27 -20.76
C GLY A 67 -4.84 -8.18 -20.86
N ALA A 68 -6.10 -8.60 -20.85
CA ALA A 68 -7.27 -7.75 -21.07
C ALA A 68 -7.60 -6.77 -19.93
N LYS A 69 -6.99 -6.94 -18.74
CA LYS A 69 -7.20 -6.09 -17.55
C LYS A 69 -6.17 -4.97 -17.40
N ASN A 70 -5.32 -4.76 -18.38
CA ASN A 70 -4.21 -3.81 -18.30
C ASN A 70 -4.65 -2.37 -17.97
N ALA A 71 -5.79 -1.91 -18.48
CA ALA A 71 -6.28 -0.56 -18.21
C ALA A 71 -6.68 -0.37 -16.74
N GLU A 72 -7.38 -1.34 -16.14
CA GLU A 72 -7.74 -1.31 -14.71
C GLU A 72 -6.50 -1.35 -13.80
N ASP A 73 -5.51 -2.18 -14.15
CA ASP A 73 -4.28 -2.29 -13.37
C ASP A 73 -3.46 -0.99 -13.45
N LEU A 74 -3.36 -0.37 -14.63
CA LEU A 74 -2.68 0.91 -14.82
C LEU A 74 -3.40 2.05 -14.08
N GLU A 75 -4.73 2.08 -14.13
CA GLU A 75 -5.54 3.03 -13.35
C GLU A 75 -5.30 2.83 -11.85
N THR A 76 -5.27 1.58 -11.38
CA THR A 76 -4.97 1.25 -9.98
C THR A 76 -3.58 1.74 -9.58
N ILE A 77 -2.53 1.49 -10.38
CA ILE A 77 -1.17 1.91 -10.09
C ILE A 77 -1.08 3.44 -10.02
N ASN A 78 -1.70 4.15 -10.96
CA ASN A 78 -1.70 5.61 -10.99
C ASN A 78 -2.46 6.21 -9.80
N ALA A 79 -3.63 5.67 -9.46
CA ALA A 79 -4.43 6.12 -8.32
C ALA A 79 -3.68 5.91 -7.00
N VAL A 80 -3.11 4.71 -6.80
CA VAL A 80 -2.28 4.39 -5.62
C VAL A 80 -1.10 5.33 -5.50
N SER A 81 -0.37 5.56 -6.61
CA SER A 81 0.79 6.46 -6.61
C SER A 81 0.41 7.87 -6.14
N LYS A 82 -0.68 8.44 -6.69
CA LYS A 82 -1.18 9.75 -6.32
C LYS A 82 -1.59 9.81 -4.84
N ASP A 83 -2.31 8.80 -4.37
CA ASP A 83 -2.86 8.78 -3.01
C ASP A 83 -1.78 8.58 -1.95
N VAL A 84 -0.71 7.82 -2.27
CA VAL A 84 0.47 7.71 -1.41
C VAL A 84 1.23 9.03 -1.35
N GLN A 85 1.39 9.73 -2.46
CA GLN A 85 2.01 11.06 -2.47
C GLN A 85 1.22 12.07 -1.62
N GLU A 86 -0.11 12.05 -1.73
CA GLU A 86 -0.97 12.88 -0.87
C GLU A 86 -0.81 12.50 0.61
N PHE A 87 -0.76 11.21 0.92
CA PHE A 87 -0.48 10.72 2.27
C PHE A 87 0.86 11.24 2.80
N ILE A 88 1.95 11.18 2.02
CA ILE A 88 3.29 11.65 2.41
C ILE A 88 3.24 13.14 2.79
N ARG A 89 2.57 13.97 1.98
CA ARG A 89 2.46 15.41 2.21
C ARG A 89 1.74 15.77 3.51
N HIS A 90 0.77 14.96 3.93
CA HIS A 90 -0.12 15.26 5.05
C HIS A 90 0.17 14.47 6.33
N THR A 91 0.97 13.41 6.28
CA THR A 91 1.20 12.53 7.43
C THR A 91 2.60 12.71 8.00
N LYS A 92 2.66 13.03 9.30
CA LYS A 92 3.93 13.13 10.07
C LYS A 92 4.06 12.05 11.14
N LYS A 93 3.12 11.10 11.21
CA LYS A 93 3.11 10.05 12.25
C LYS A 93 3.95 8.84 11.82
N VAL A 94 5.06 8.60 12.51
CA VAL A 94 6.04 7.54 12.22
C VAL A 94 5.40 6.16 12.12
N ILE A 95 4.57 5.77 13.09
CA ILE A 95 3.90 4.45 13.10
C ILE A 95 3.03 4.26 11.86
N LYS A 96 2.33 5.32 11.43
CA LYS A 96 1.49 5.28 10.23
C LYS A 96 2.34 5.19 8.96
N THR A 97 3.42 5.93 8.90
CA THR A 97 4.41 5.85 7.81
C THR A 97 4.95 4.42 7.69
N ILE A 98 5.35 3.77 8.78
CA ILE A 98 5.82 2.38 8.79
C ILE A 98 4.78 1.42 8.18
N LYS A 99 3.50 1.54 8.58
CA LYS A 99 2.42 0.71 8.06
C LYS A 99 2.20 0.91 6.55
N VAL A 100 2.15 2.16 6.11
CA VAL A 100 1.94 2.50 4.70
C VAL A 100 3.13 2.05 3.85
N VAL A 101 4.37 2.27 4.31
CA VAL A 101 5.58 1.79 3.61
C VAL A 101 5.58 0.27 3.50
N THR A 102 5.19 -0.45 4.55
CA THR A 102 5.08 -1.91 4.49
C THR A 102 4.07 -2.36 3.42
N ALA A 103 2.91 -1.72 3.34
CA ALA A 103 1.91 -2.03 2.32
C ALA A 103 2.35 -1.60 0.91
N LEU A 104 3.09 -0.48 0.78
CA LEU A 104 3.66 -0.02 -0.49
C LEU A 104 4.70 -1.02 -1.03
N ILE A 105 5.59 -1.55 -0.19
CA ILE A 105 6.55 -2.60 -0.57
C ILE A 105 5.80 -3.82 -1.15
N VAL A 106 4.74 -4.28 -0.48
CA VAL A 106 3.92 -5.40 -0.98
C VAL A 106 3.25 -5.06 -2.31
N PHE A 107 2.79 -3.81 -2.48
CA PHE A 107 2.17 -3.35 -3.71
C PHE A 107 3.17 -3.32 -4.89
N ILE A 108 4.38 -2.84 -4.68
CA ILE A 108 5.45 -2.86 -5.69
C ILE A 108 5.76 -4.30 -6.12
N GLY A 109 5.93 -5.22 -5.16
CA GLY A 109 6.14 -6.64 -5.45
C GLY A 109 4.97 -7.27 -6.23
N ALA A 110 3.73 -6.88 -5.94
CA ALA A 110 2.55 -7.31 -6.68
C ALA A 110 2.55 -6.80 -8.14
N CYS A 111 3.01 -5.57 -8.37
CA CYS A 111 3.16 -5.01 -9.72
C CYS A 111 4.22 -5.79 -10.53
N MET A 112 5.31 -6.21 -9.91
CA MET A 112 6.35 -7.04 -10.55
C MET A 112 5.89 -8.48 -10.81
N ALA A 113 5.02 -9.03 -9.96
CA ALA A 113 4.52 -10.40 -10.09
C ALA A 113 3.59 -10.63 -11.29
N LYS A 114 3.21 -9.58 -12.04
CA LYS A 114 2.40 -9.65 -13.27
C LYS A 114 1.04 -10.32 -13.10
N ASN A 115 0.48 -10.29 -11.91
CA ASN A 115 -0.79 -10.91 -11.59
C ASN A 115 -1.83 -9.85 -11.17
N PRO A 116 -2.85 -9.56 -12.00
CA PRO A 116 -3.85 -8.53 -11.74
C PRO A 116 -4.54 -8.66 -10.38
N LYS A 117 -4.84 -9.90 -9.97
CA LYS A 117 -5.47 -10.14 -8.67
C LYS A 117 -4.58 -9.70 -7.51
N THR A 118 -3.28 -9.97 -7.59
CA THR A 118 -2.33 -9.56 -6.54
C THR A 118 -2.17 -8.04 -6.49
N ILE A 119 -2.23 -7.34 -7.62
CA ILE A 119 -2.21 -5.87 -7.69
C ILE A 119 -3.43 -5.29 -6.97
N ALA A 120 -4.63 -5.79 -7.27
CA ALA A 120 -5.87 -5.33 -6.66
C ALA A 120 -5.91 -5.59 -5.14
N ASP A 121 -5.52 -6.79 -4.70
CA ASP A 121 -5.47 -7.17 -3.28
C ASP A 121 -4.43 -6.32 -2.51
N ALA A 122 -3.26 -6.08 -3.10
CA ALA A 122 -2.22 -5.25 -2.51
C ALA A 122 -2.62 -3.77 -2.45
N ALA A 123 -3.29 -3.25 -3.49
CA ALA A 123 -3.86 -1.90 -3.48
C ALA A 123 -4.90 -1.75 -2.36
N ALA A 124 -5.81 -2.72 -2.21
CA ALA A 124 -6.80 -2.71 -1.13
C ALA A 124 -6.14 -2.70 0.26
N ALA A 125 -5.07 -3.47 0.46
CA ALA A 125 -4.30 -3.47 1.70
C ALA A 125 -3.63 -2.11 1.96
N LEU A 126 -3.10 -1.48 0.92
CA LEU A 126 -2.48 -0.16 1.01
C LEU A 126 -3.51 0.94 1.36
N TYR A 127 -4.68 0.95 0.70
CA TYR A 127 -5.78 1.86 1.07
C TYR A 127 -6.26 1.67 2.50
N LYS A 128 -6.30 0.42 2.98
CA LYS A 128 -6.59 0.13 4.38
C LYS A 128 -5.54 0.75 5.30
N ALA A 129 -4.26 0.62 4.99
CA ALA A 129 -3.17 1.20 5.79
C ALA A 129 -3.22 2.74 5.79
N ILE A 130 -3.52 3.37 4.64
CA ILE A 130 -3.66 4.83 4.52
C ILE A 130 -4.85 5.35 5.34
N ASN A 131 -5.99 4.65 5.30
CA ASN A 131 -7.23 5.09 5.93
C ASN A 131 -7.41 4.57 7.37
N GLU A 132 -6.52 3.70 7.85
CA GLU A 132 -6.58 3.19 9.21
C GLU A 132 -6.43 4.35 10.21
N LYS A 133 -7.43 4.55 11.06
CA LYS A 133 -7.35 5.45 12.20
C LYS A 133 -6.38 4.82 13.19
N ILE A 134 -5.34 5.56 13.58
CA ILE A 134 -4.48 5.14 14.69
C ILE A 134 -5.24 5.49 15.97
N ASP A 135 -6.06 4.57 16.46
CA ASP A 135 -6.81 4.70 17.72
C ASP A 135 -5.92 4.55 18.96
N ALA A 136 -4.63 4.66 18.80
CA ALA A 136 -3.69 4.54 19.91
C ALA A 136 -3.03 5.87 20.23
N GLU A 137 -3.78 6.80 20.81
CA GLU A 137 -3.27 7.81 21.76
C GLU A 137 -4.35 8.82 22.14
N ALA A 138 -5.51 8.33 22.48
CA ALA A 138 -6.47 9.14 23.20
C ALA A 138 -6.13 9.19 24.71
N LYS A 139 -4.91 9.54 25.07
CA LYS A 139 -4.58 9.97 26.46
C LYS A 139 -3.16 10.55 26.54
N LYS A 140 -2.87 11.66 25.89
CA LYS A 140 -2.00 12.75 26.37
C LYS A 140 -1.77 13.76 25.22
N GLY A 141 -2.32 14.94 25.39
CA GLY A 141 -1.90 16.14 24.65
C GLY A 141 -2.74 16.43 23.41
N ALA A 142 -3.81 17.18 23.59
CA ALA A 142 -4.52 17.88 22.54
C ALA A 142 -3.57 18.84 21.83
N ASN A 143 -3.18 18.53 20.58
CA ASN A 143 -2.83 19.56 19.60
C ASN A 143 -3.05 19.03 18.20
N ALA A 144 -4.02 19.67 17.53
CA ALA A 144 -4.25 19.71 16.07
C ALA A 144 -3.94 18.42 15.30
N ALA A 145 -4.81 17.43 15.43
CA ALA A 145 -4.92 16.38 14.41
C ALA A 145 -5.46 17.04 13.14
N VAL A 146 -4.63 17.24 12.13
CA VAL A 146 -5.10 17.46 10.76
C VAL A 146 -5.87 16.19 10.39
N THR A 147 -7.18 16.27 10.46
CA THR A 147 -8.07 15.20 10.00
C THR A 147 -8.01 15.20 8.49
N MET A 148 -7.17 14.33 7.92
CA MET A 148 -7.27 14.05 6.49
C MET A 148 -8.67 13.48 6.21
N ASN A 149 -9.31 14.01 5.18
CA ASN A 149 -10.46 13.32 4.61
C ASN A 149 -10.01 11.92 4.16
N PRO A 150 -10.82 10.87 4.40
CA PRO A 150 -10.45 9.54 3.95
C PRO A 150 -10.24 9.54 2.43
N ILE A 151 -9.09 9.06 1.99
CA ILE A 151 -8.76 8.92 0.58
C ILE A 151 -9.67 7.84 0.00
N LYS A 152 -10.46 8.21 -1.02
CA LYS A 152 -11.43 7.32 -1.63
C LYS A 152 -10.75 6.49 -2.73
N PRO A 153 -10.68 5.15 -2.57
CA PRO A 153 -10.09 4.30 -3.59
C PRO A 153 -10.94 4.28 -4.88
N PRO A 154 -10.36 3.92 -6.03
CA PRO A 154 -11.11 3.66 -7.26
C PRO A 154 -12.26 2.66 -7.04
N ALA A 155 -13.36 2.79 -7.79
CA ALA A 155 -14.59 2.02 -7.56
C ALA A 155 -14.39 0.48 -7.55
N HIS A 156 -13.49 -0.03 -8.37
CA HIS A 156 -13.16 -1.47 -8.41
C HIS A 156 -12.40 -1.93 -7.15
N ILE A 157 -11.55 -1.08 -6.55
CA ILE A 157 -10.89 -1.35 -5.26
C ILE A 157 -11.88 -1.22 -4.10
N GLU A 158 -12.83 -0.27 -4.17
CA GLU A 158 -13.88 -0.11 -3.17
C GLU A 158 -14.75 -1.39 -3.03
N SER A 159 -15.09 -2.02 -4.15
CA SER A 159 -15.82 -3.30 -4.17
C SER A 159 -15.05 -4.44 -3.50
N LEU A 160 -13.74 -4.51 -3.68
CA LEU A 160 -12.86 -5.49 -3.00
C LEU A 160 -12.77 -5.23 -1.50
N LEU A 161 -12.65 -3.98 -1.07
CA LEU A 161 -12.63 -3.61 0.34
C LEU A 161 -13.94 -4.00 1.05
N VAL A 162 -15.08 -3.87 0.37
CA VAL A 162 -16.39 -4.33 0.88
C VAL A 162 -16.41 -5.85 1.00
N SER A 163 -15.87 -6.57 0.02
CA SER A 163 -15.82 -8.05 0.04
C SER A 163 -14.93 -8.59 1.15
N LEU A 164 -13.81 -7.93 1.46
CA LEU A 164 -12.90 -8.29 2.54
C LEU A 164 -13.48 -8.01 3.93
N LYS A 165 -14.45 -7.09 4.05
CA LYS A 165 -15.13 -6.77 5.32
C LYS A 165 -16.22 -7.77 5.71
N LYS A 166 -16.69 -8.63 4.80
CA LYS A 166 -17.66 -9.69 5.14
C LYS A 166 -16.92 -10.82 5.87
N PRO A 167 -17.20 -11.08 7.15
CA PRO A 167 -16.62 -12.23 7.84
C PRO A 167 -17.09 -13.50 7.11
N SER A 168 -16.14 -14.36 6.76
CA SER A 168 -16.42 -15.68 6.19
C SER A 168 -17.27 -16.50 7.19
N ALA A 169 -18.59 -16.53 6.96
CA ALA A 169 -19.56 -17.26 7.78
C ALA A 169 -19.54 -18.77 7.50
N LYS A 170 -18.37 -19.36 7.20
CA LYS A 170 -18.23 -20.82 6.98
C LYS A 170 -17.03 -21.40 7.70
N ALA A 171 -17.09 -21.47 9.03
CA ALA A 171 -16.30 -22.44 9.80
C ALA A 171 -17.01 -22.78 11.12
N LYS A 172 -18.28 -23.20 11.05
CA LYS A 172 -18.90 -24.02 12.09
C LYS A 172 -19.08 -25.42 11.53
N ALA A 173 -17.98 -26.14 11.33
CA ALA A 173 -18.01 -27.58 11.11
C ALA A 173 -18.11 -28.28 12.47
N LYS A 174 -19.31 -28.80 12.76
CA LYS A 174 -19.66 -29.94 13.56
C LYS A 174 -18.50 -30.72 14.16
N VAL A 175 -18.24 -30.49 15.43
CA VAL A 175 -17.59 -31.50 16.28
C VAL A 175 -18.70 -32.45 16.75
N ALA A 176 -18.73 -33.67 16.18
CA ALA A 176 -19.59 -34.74 16.64
C ALA A 176 -19.02 -35.35 17.93
N PRO A 177 -19.85 -35.67 18.95
CA PRO A 177 -19.35 -36.30 20.17
C PRO A 177 -19.02 -37.78 19.91
N LYS A 178 -17.79 -38.19 20.24
CA LYS A 178 -17.41 -39.60 20.30
C LYS A 178 -18.18 -40.29 21.43
N ARG A 179 -19.05 -41.25 21.08
CA ARG A 179 -19.62 -42.23 22.00
C ARG A 179 -18.51 -43.12 22.54
N LYS A 180 -18.43 -43.22 23.88
CA LYS A 180 -17.70 -44.28 24.58
C LYS A 180 -18.51 -45.58 24.51
N GLN A 181 -17.87 -46.64 24.08
CA GLN A 181 -18.15 -48.01 24.51
C GLN A 181 -16.95 -48.50 25.33
#